data_c93a22efb4929cb5132f27790c5e95cc
#
_entry.id   c93a22efb4929cb5132f27790c5e95cc
#
_cell.length_a   1.000
_cell.length_b   1.000
_cell.length_c   1.000
_cell.angle_alpha   90.00
_cell.angle_beta   90.00
_cell.angle_gamma   90.00
#
_symmetry.space_group_name_H-M   'P 1'
#
loop_
_entity.id
_entity.type
_entity.pdbx_description
1 polymer ?
#
loop_
_entity_poly.entity_id
_entity_poly.type
_entity_poly.pdbx_seq_one_letter_code
_entity_poly.pdbx_strand_id
1 'polypeptide(L)'
;FDKDFKGWGVPFYYIKGKMKNAELTLGNFYEQFGSGFILRTYEERSLGIDNSLLGGRIMVRPFKGVQAKAVVGTQRRYWDTQSLIAGADLELSVSEWSQKMQQSGTNLTLGASWVVNHQHQKEDIYADATHKLRFVENTNAFDVRANLQKGGFSILGEYAQKTEDPTFDKNFPYIYRKGYVTML
;
A
#
# COMPACT_ATOMS: atom_id res chain seq x y z
N PHE A 1 7.40 28.94 3.51
CA PHE A 1 7.91 27.77 2.80
C PHE A 1 8.73 26.94 3.77
N ASP A 2 8.36 25.69 3.94
CA ASP A 2 9.03 24.74 4.82
C ASP A 2 10.47 24.53 4.36
N LYS A 3 11.40 24.36 5.30
CA LYS A 3 12.83 24.15 4.99
C LYS A 3 13.05 22.93 4.08
N ASP A 4 12.17 21.96 4.17
CA ASP A 4 12.25 20.69 3.46
C ASP A 4 11.90 20.79 1.96
N PHE A 5 11.34 21.93 1.51
CA PHE A 5 11.10 22.24 0.09
C PHE A 5 12.15 23.12 -0.55
N LYS A 6 13.25 23.45 0.14
CA LYS A 6 14.35 24.21 -0.45
C LYS A 6 15.16 23.34 -1.39
N GLY A 7 15.27 23.77 -2.64
CA GLY A 7 16.07 23.11 -3.66
C GLY A 7 15.45 23.27 -5.04
N TRP A 8 16.13 22.71 -6.01
CA TRP A 8 15.62 22.55 -7.37
C TRP A 8 15.94 21.14 -7.85
N GLY A 9 15.08 20.57 -8.66
CA GLY A 9 15.23 19.21 -9.17
C GLY A 9 14.01 18.79 -9.97
N VAL A 10 14.01 17.55 -10.45
CA VAL A 10 12.86 16.93 -11.09
C VAL A 10 12.08 16.18 -10.02
N PRO A 11 10.97 16.74 -9.53
CA PRO A 11 10.27 16.16 -8.37
C PRO A 11 9.53 14.86 -8.67
N PHE A 12 9.18 14.65 -9.95
CA PHE A 12 8.42 13.47 -10.36
C PHE A 12 8.82 13.07 -11.78
N TYR A 13 9.27 11.84 -11.96
CA TYR A 13 9.64 11.28 -13.27
C TYR A 13 9.37 9.79 -13.30
N TYR A 14 8.94 9.28 -14.44
CA TYR A 14 8.71 7.86 -14.63
C TYR A 14 8.80 7.46 -16.10
N ILE A 15 9.04 6.17 -16.31
CA ILE A 15 8.91 5.49 -17.60
C ILE A 15 7.86 4.41 -17.45
N LYS A 16 6.90 4.37 -18.37
CA LYS A 16 5.82 3.40 -18.37
C LYS A 16 5.83 2.59 -19.66
N GLY A 17 5.98 1.27 -19.52
CA GLY A 17 5.82 0.30 -20.58
C GLY A 17 4.50 -0.44 -20.47
N LYS A 18 3.76 -0.60 -21.57
CA LYS A 18 2.50 -1.34 -21.59
C LYS A 18 2.55 -2.40 -22.68
N MET A 19 2.24 -3.63 -22.30
CA MET A 19 2.05 -4.79 -23.17
C MET A 19 0.60 -5.27 -23.06
N LYS A 20 0.20 -6.24 -23.89
CA LYS A 20 -1.18 -6.73 -23.92
C LYS A 20 -1.74 -7.10 -22.54
N ASN A 21 -0.95 -7.81 -21.73
CA ASN A 21 -1.37 -8.36 -20.44
C ASN A 21 -0.49 -7.88 -19.29
N ALA A 22 0.40 -6.93 -19.51
CA ALA A 22 1.32 -6.45 -18.49
C ALA A 22 1.57 -4.93 -18.63
N GLU A 23 1.80 -4.28 -17.51
CA GLU A 23 2.18 -2.89 -17.41
C GLU A 23 3.35 -2.77 -16.42
N LEU A 24 4.42 -2.12 -16.83
CA LEU A 24 5.58 -1.83 -15.99
C LEU A 24 5.74 -0.32 -15.86
N THR A 25 5.93 0.17 -14.65
CA THR A 25 6.29 1.55 -14.37
C THR A 25 7.59 1.57 -13.58
N LEU A 26 8.54 2.37 -13.99
CA LEU A 26 9.82 2.62 -13.30
C LEU A 26 9.95 4.12 -13.05
N GLY A 27 10.35 4.49 -11.83
CA GLY A 27 10.43 5.88 -11.38
C GLY A 27 9.41 6.19 -10.30
N ASN A 28 8.84 7.39 -10.30
CA ASN A 28 7.82 7.78 -9.34
C ASN A 28 6.43 7.25 -9.76
N PHE A 29 5.70 6.71 -8.80
CA PHE A 29 4.33 6.27 -9.02
C PHE A 29 3.50 6.34 -7.73
N TYR A 30 2.19 6.37 -7.92
CA TYR A 30 1.21 6.21 -6.85
C TYR A 30 0.56 4.84 -6.98
N GLU A 31 0.28 4.21 -5.85
CA GLU A 31 -0.41 2.92 -5.80
C GLU A 31 -1.31 2.82 -4.58
N GLN A 32 -2.38 2.07 -4.73
CA GLN A 32 -3.30 1.73 -3.67
C GLN A 32 -3.69 0.27 -3.78
N PHE A 33 -3.68 -0.46 -2.66
CA PHE A 33 -4.20 -1.81 -2.54
C PHE A 33 -5.53 -1.80 -1.81
N GLY A 34 -6.54 -2.46 -2.38
CA GLY A 34 -7.89 -2.48 -1.81
C GLY A 34 -8.44 -1.08 -1.54
N SER A 35 -9.03 -0.89 -0.39
CA SER A 35 -9.52 0.42 0.08
C SER A 35 -8.40 1.34 0.58
N GLY A 36 -7.15 0.86 0.59
CA GLY A 36 -5.99 1.65 0.98
C GLY A 36 -5.60 1.52 2.46
N PHE A 37 -6.09 0.51 3.16
CA PHE A 37 -5.74 0.30 4.57
C PHE A 37 -4.28 -0.05 4.79
N ILE A 38 -3.67 -0.81 3.88
CA ILE A 38 -2.28 -1.26 4.02
C ILE A 38 -1.30 -0.53 3.10
N LEU A 39 -1.76 -0.05 1.95
CA LEU A 39 -0.97 0.79 1.04
C LEU A 39 -1.86 1.79 0.34
N ARG A 40 -1.55 3.06 0.55
CA ARG A 40 -2.13 4.17 -0.20
C ARG A 40 -1.11 5.28 -0.34
N THR A 41 -0.69 5.54 -1.56
CA THR A 41 0.18 6.66 -1.89
C THR A 41 -0.56 7.65 -2.80
N TYR A 42 -0.41 8.94 -2.54
CA TYR A 42 -1.16 9.99 -3.22
C TYR A 42 -0.43 11.33 -3.13
N GLU A 43 -0.87 12.28 -3.94
CA GLU A 43 -0.51 13.69 -3.84
C GLU A 43 -1.73 14.49 -3.36
N GLU A 44 -1.54 15.34 -2.37
CA GLU A 44 -2.52 16.33 -1.93
C GLU A 44 -1.84 17.71 -1.86
N ARG A 45 -1.97 18.47 -2.94
CA ARG A 45 -1.26 19.75 -3.12
C ARG A 45 -1.66 20.80 -2.11
N SER A 46 -2.92 20.80 -1.68
CA SER A 46 -3.43 21.76 -0.69
C SER A 46 -2.76 21.59 0.67
N LEU A 47 -2.31 20.38 1.00
CA LEU A 47 -1.62 20.03 2.24
C LEU A 47 -0.10 19.91 2.07
N GLY A 48 0.42 20.04 0.85
CA GLY A 48 1.83 19.82 0.54
C GLY A 48 2.28 18.37 0.72
N ILE A 49 1.35 17.41 0.64
CA ILE A 49 1.64 15.98 0.80
C ILE A 49 1.92 15.37 -0.56
N ASP A 50 3.07 14.72 -0.71
CA ASP A 50 3.41 13.83 -1.81
C ASP A 50 4.21 12.66 -1.24
N ASN A 51 3.55 11.51 -1.13
CA ASN A 51 4.14 10.26 -0.63
C ASN A 51 4.30 9.21 -1.74
N SER A 52 4.57 9.66 -2.97
CA SER A 52 4.88 8.78 -4.10
C SER A 52 6.00 7.79 -3.76
N LEU A 53 5.96 6.63 -4.39
CA LEU A 53 7.03 5.65 -4.36
C LEU A 53 7.99 5.90 -5.53
N LEU A 54 9.29 5.93 -5.24
CA LEU A 54 10.35 5.93 -6.26
C LEU A 54 10.90 4.51 -6.37
N GLY A 55 10.63 3.84 -7.49
CA GLY A 55 11.02 2.45 -7.67
C GLY A 55 10.39 1.79 -8.88
N GLY A 56 9.82 0.61 -8.70
CA GLY A 56 9.19 -0.18 -9.75
C GLY A 56 7.82 -0.72 -9.36
N ARG A 57 6.92 -0.71 -10.34
CA ARG A 57 5.57 -1.27 -10.25
C ARG A 57 5.32 -2.14 -11.47
N ILE A 58 4.85 -3.35 -11.25
CA ILE A 58 4.37 -4.24 -12.30
C ILE A 58 2.92 -4.63 -12.04
N MET A 59 2.11 -4.64 -13.08
CA MET A 59 0.77 -5.19 -13.07
C MET A 59 0.65 -6.19 -14.22
N VAL A 60 0.12 -7.37 -13.92
CA VAL A 60 -0.10 -8.42 -14.91
C VAL A 60 -1.53 -8.95 -14.85
N ARG A 61 -2.08 -9.28 -16.02
CA ARG A 61 -3.38 -9.96 -16.20
C ARG A 61 -3.12 -11.25 -16.97
N PRO A 62 -2.65 -12.32 -16.30
CA PRO A 62 -2.20 -13.54 -16.97
C PRO A 62 -3.34 -14.23 -17.73
N PHE A 63 -4.54 -14.18 -17.18
CA PHE A 63 -5.76 -14.70 -17.81
C PHE A 63 -6.99 -13.96 -17.32
N LYS A 64 -8.13 -14.24 -17.95
CA LYS A 64 -9.40 -13.57 -17.65
C LYS A 64 -9.76 -13.70 -16.17
N GLY A 65 -10.16 -12.59 -15.54
CA GLY A 65 -10.57 -12.55 -14.14
C GLY A 65 -9.43 -12.54 -13.11
N VAL A 66 -8.15 -12.52 -13.54
CA VAL A 66 -7.00 -12.41 -12.62
C VAL A 66 -6.19 -11.17 -12.90
N GLN A 67 -5.96 -10.37 -11.85
CA GLN A 67 -5.03 -9.26 -11.87
C GLN A 67 -4.08 -9.39 -10.69
N ALA A 68 -2.78 -9.34 -10.96
CA ALA A 68 -1.76 -9.29 -9.94
C ALA A 68 -0.91 -8.03 -10.12
N LYS A 69 -0.56 -7.40 -8.99
CA LYS A 69 0.35 -6.26 -8.94
C LYS A 69 1.48 -6.56 -7.98
N ALA A 70 2.66 -6.02 -8.26
CA ALA A 70 3.76 -5.98 -7.32
C ALA A 70 4.43 -4.61 -7.40
N VAL A 71 4.88 -4.13 -6.26
CA VAL A 71 5.55 -2.85 -6.10
C VAL A 71 6.78 -2.99 -5.24
N VAL A 72 7.79 -2.21 -5.56
CA VAL A 72 8.95 -2.00 -4.70
C VAL A 72 9.44 -0.57 -4.92
N GLY A 73 9.68 0.17 -3.84
CA GLY A 73 10.17 1.54 -3.97
C GLY A 73 10.38 2.19 -2.62
N THR A 74 11.15 3.26 -2.61
CA THR A 74 11.34 4.10 -1.44
C THR A 74 10.25 5.16 -1.38
N GLN A 75 9.67 5.33 -0.20
CA GLN A 75 8.64 6.34 0.01
C GLN A 75 9.27 7.74 0.05
N ARG A 76 8.74 8.62 -0.76
CA ARG A 76 9.17 10.00 -0.79
C ARG A 76 8.62 10.78 0.41
N ARG A 77 9.49 11.62 0.97
CA ARG A 77 9.15 12.67 1.91
C ARG A 77 9.89 13.94 1.49
N TYR A 78 9.19 14.87 0.83
CA TYR A 78 9.78 16.07 0.23
C TYR A 78 10.91 15.72 -0.78
N TRP A 79 12.15 16.06 -0.49
CA TRP A 79 13.35 15.75 -1.29
C TRP A 79 14.10 14.51 -0.78
N ASP A 80 13.69 13.92 0.32
CA ASP A 80 14.30 12.74 0.92
C ASP A 80 13.45 11.49 0.70
N THR A 81 14.03 10.34 0.98
CA THR A 81 13.38 9.03 0.98
C THR A 81 13.47 8.40 2.36
N GLN A 82 12.39 7.81 2.83
CA GLN A 82 12.34 7.30 4.20
C GLN A 82 12.58 5.80 4.30
N SER A 83 11.68 5.02 3.77
CA SER A 83 11.63 3.58 3.96
C SER A 83 11.49 2.87 2.63
N LEU A 84 11.97 1.64 2.56
CA LEU A 84 11.73 0.76 1.43
C LEU A 84 10.40 0.04 1.65
N ILE A 85 9.47 0.24 0.72
CA ILE A 85 8.19 -0.43 0.69
C ILE A 85 8.21 -1.47 -0.42
N ALA A 86 7.82 -2.70 -0.10
CA ALA A 86 7.53 -3.72 -1.08
C ALA A 86 6.16 -4.32 -0.82
N GLY A 87 5.44 -4.71 -1.87
CA GLY A 87 4.11 -5.28 -1.71
C GLY A 87 3.61 -6.00 -2.95
N ALA A 88 2.61 -6.83 -2.73
CA ALA A 88 1.89 -7.55 -3.75
C ALA A 88 0.39 -7.51 -3.50
N ASP A 89 -0.37 -7.45 -4.57
CA ASP A 89 -1.83 -7.43 -4.58
C ASP A 89 -2.35 -8.42 -5.63
N LEU A 90 -3.30 -9.25 -5.23
CA LEU A 90 -3.98 -10.19 -6.11
C LEU A 90 -5.47 -9.90 -6.08
N GLU A 91 -6.08 -9.79 -7.25
CA GLU A 91 -7.50 -9.59 -7.42
C GLU A 91 -8.08 -10.64 -8.37
N LEU A 92 -9.17 -11.27 -7.94
CA LEU A 92 -9.85 -12.36 -8.62
C LEU A 92 -11.30 -11.97 -8.91
N SER A 93 -11.64 -11.73 -10.16
CA SER A 93 -13.02 -11.53 -10.62
C SER A 93 -13.69 -12.88 -10.87
N VAL A 94 -14.21 -13.49 -9.81
CA VAL A 94 -14.81 -14.85 -9.83
C VAL A 94 -15.97 -14.96 -10.82
N SER A 95 -16.74 -13.90 -10.96
CA SER A 95 -17.86 -13.82 -11.91
C SER A 95 -17.42 -14.03 -13.36
N GLU A 96 -16.16 -13.74 -13.71
CA GLU A 96 -15.66 -13.99 -15.05
C GLU A 96 -15.48 -15.46 -15.41
N TRP A 97 -15.44 -16.32 -14.39
CA TRP A 97 -15.31 -17.78 -14.55
C TRP A 97 -16.66 -18.53 -14.49
N SER A 98 -17.74 -17.84 -14.09
CA SER A 98 -19.07 -18.43 -13.90
C SER A 98 -20.07 -17.85 -14.87
N GLN A 99 -20.51 -18.62 -15.85
CA GLN A 99 -21.56 -18.22 -16.79
C GLN A 99 -22.88 -17.88 -16.07
N LYS A 100 -23.24 -18.61 -14.99
CA LYS A 100 -24.43 -18.32 -14.19
C LYS A 100 -24.37 -16.94 -13.53
N MET A 101 -23.22 -16.55 -13.00
CA MET A 101 -23.03 -15.23 -12.39
C MET A 101 -23.11 -14.12 -13.44
N GLN A 102 -22.48 -14.31 -14.59
CA GLN A 102 -22.56 -13.36 -15.71
C GLN A 102 -24.00 -13.16 -16.19
N GLN A 103 -24.73 -14.24 -16.41
CA GLN A 103 -26.15 -14.19 -16.86
C GLN A 103 -27.07 -13.53 -15.80
N SER A 104 -26.79 -13.73 -14.52
CA SER A 104 -27.56 -13.12 -13.44
C SER A 104 -27.17 -11.70 -13.10
N GLY A 105 -26.19 -11.11 -13.79
CA GLY A 105 -25.64 -9.80 -13.50
C GLY A 105 -24.96 -9.69 -12.12
N THR A 106 -24.52 -10.84 -11.58
CA THR A 106 -23.80 -10.89 -10.29
C THR A 106 -22.32 -10.75 -10.54
N ASN A 107 -21.68 -9.77 -9.89
CA ASN A 107 -20.24 -9.55 -9.92
C ASN A 107 -19.65 -9.81 -8.55
N LEU A 108 -18.70 -10.76 -8.45
CA LEU A 108 -17.96 -11.10 -7.25
C LEU A 108 -16.48 -10.94 -7.52
N THR A 109 -15.85 -10.06 -6.76
CA THR A 109 -14.41 -9.84 -6.77
C THR A 109 -13.84 -10.17 -5.39
N LEU A 110 -12.79 -10.98 -5.35
CA LEU A 110 -12.01 -11.29 -4.16
C LEU A 110 -10.63 -10.67 -4.30
N GLY A 111 -10.07 -10.18 -3.21
CA GLY A 111 -8.73 -9.62 -3.21
C GLY A 111 -7.95 -10.03 -1.97
N ALA A 112 -6.63 -10.08 -2.13
CA ALA A 112 -5.69 -10.24 -1.02
C ALA A 112 -4.42 -9.47 -1.33
N SER A 113 -3.87 -8.81 -0.31
CA SER A 113 -2.65 -8.02 -0.47
C SER A 113 -1.71 -8.20 0.71
N TRP A 114 -0.44 -7.93 0.45
CA TRP A 114 0.61 -7.90 1.45
C TRP A 114 1.56 -6.75 1.16
N VAL A 115 1.99 -6.08 2.23
CA VAL A 115 2.96 -4.98 2.16
C VAL A 115 3.96 -5.14 3.29
N VAL A 116 5.22 -4.92 3.01
CA VAL A 116 6.29 -4.76 4.00
C VAL A 116 6.86 -3.36 3.90
N ASN A 117 7.02 -2.73 5.05
CA ASN A 117 7.75 -1.49 5.22
C ASN A 117 9.06 -1.80 5.95
N HIS A 118 10.19 -1.65 5.25
CA HIS A 118 11.52 -1.87 5.77
C HIS A 118 12.17 -0.52 6.09
N GLN A 119 12.58 -0.37 7.34
CA GLN A 119 13.23 0.84 7.85
C GLN A 119 14.59 0.49 8.44
N HIS A 120 15.58 1.34 8.21
CA HIS A 120 16.87 1.23 8.88
C HIS A 120 16.92 2.15 10.10
N GLN A 121 17.37 1.59 11.22
CA GLN A 121 17.67 2.40 12.39
C GLN A 121 18.97 3.20 12.13
N LYS A 122 18.85 4.53 12.11
CA LYS A 122 20.02 5.41 11.97
C LYS A 122 20.72 5.66 13.30
N GLU A 123 19.96 5.72 14.38
CA GLU A 123 20.46 5.99 15.76
C GLU A 123 19.63 5.23 16.79
N ASP A 124 20.22 4.94 17.94
CA ASP A 124 19.50 4.37 19.06
C ASP A 124 18.48 5.36 19.61
N ILE A 125 17.23 4.96 19.66
CA ILE A 125 16.14 5.78 20.19
C ILE A 125 15.81 5.32 21.60
N TYR A 126 15.79 6.24 22.54
CA TYR A 126 15.43 5.98 23.93
C TYR A 126 14.08 6.64 24.25
N ALA A 127 13.20 5.91 24.91
CA ALA A 127 11.94 6.43 25.43
C ALA A 127 12.18 7.32 26.66
N ASP A 128 13.16 6.93 27.46
CA ASP A 128 13.66 7.66 28.63
C ASP A 128 15.15 7.28 28.87
N ALA A 129 15.77 7.81 29.93
CA ALA A 129 17.19 7.60 30.23
C ALA A 129 17.59 6.13 30.41
N THR A 130 16.65 5.21 30.61
CA THR A 130 16.88 3.80 30.93
C THR A 130 16.27 2.82 29.93
N HIS A 131 15.29 3.26 29.11
CA HIS A 131 14.54 2.39 28.19
C HIS A 131 14.89 2.69 26.73
N LYS A 132 15.78 1.86 26.17
CA LYS A 132 16.04 1.83 24.73
C LYS A 132 14.86 1.20 24.00
N LEU A 133 14.37 1.86 22.96
CA LEU A 133 13.35 1.29 22.07
C LEU A 133 13.94 0.15 21.25
N ARG A 134 13.21 -0.98 21.20
CA ARG A 134 13.50 -2.03 20.25
C ARG A 134 13.06 -1.56 18.86
N PHE A 135 14.00 -1.39 17.97
CA PHE A 135 13.70 -1.05 16.59
C PHE A 135 13.07 -2.24 15.86
N VAL A 136 11.97 -2.00 15.14
CA VAL A 136 11.31 -2.97 14.29
C VAL A 136 11.65 -2.62 12.84
N GLU A 137 12.62 -3.36 12.28
CA GLU A 137 13.08 -3.09 10.90
C GLU A 137 12.01 -3.36 9.85
N ASN A 138 11.18 -4.39 10.07
CA ASN A 138 10.17 -4.81 9.10
C ASN A 138 8.79 -4.83 9.73
N THR A 139 7.92 -3.93 9.27
CA THR A 139 6.49 -3.96 9.60
C THR A 139 5.74 -4.54 8.41
N ASN A 140 5.02 -5.64 8.65
CA ASN A 140 4.19 -6.29 7.63
C ASN A 140 2.72 -5.91 7.82
N ALA A 141 2.02 -5.75 6.72
CA ALA A 141 0.57 -5.57 6.71
C ALA A 141 -0.05 -6.50 5.66
N PHE A 142 -1.23 -7.02 5.98
CA PHE A 142 -2.00 -7.94 5.12
C PHE A 142 -3.42 -7.45 5.04
N ASP A 143 -4.06 -7.61 3.89
CA ASP A 143 -5.49 -7.45 3.77
C ASP A 143 -6.12 -8.60 2.97
N VAL A 144 -7.41 -8.83 3.25
CA VAL A 144 -8.29 -9.64 2.43
C VAL A 144 -9.61 -8.91 2.24
N ARG A 145 -10.18 -9.00 1.03
CA ARG A 145 -11.39 -8.26 0.67
C ARG A 145 -12.31 -9.06 -0.24
N ALA A 146 -13.59 -8.78 -0.13
CA ALA A 146 -14.61 -9.32 -1.02
C ALA A 146 -15.60 -8.22 -1.40
N ASN A 147 -15.90 -8.10 -2.67
CA ASN A 147 -16.89 -7.17 -3.20
C ASN A 147 -17.92 -7.95 -4.01
N LEU A 148 -19.17 -7.88 -3.57
CA LEU A 148 -20.31 -8.48 -4.23
C LEU A 148 -21.25 -7.39 -4.75
N GLN A 149 -21.54 -7.42 -6.04
CA GLN A 149 -22.47 -6.50 -6.69
C GLN A 149 -23.53 -7.28 -7.45
N LYS A 150 -24.80 -6.87 -7.33
CA LYS A 150 -25.89 -7.43 -8.10
C LYS A 150 -27.00 -6.40 -8.28
N GLY A 151 -27.27 -6.02 -9.54
CA GLY A 151 -28.22 -4.94 -9.83
C GLY A 151 -27.78 -3.62 -9.17
N GLY A 152 -28.69 -2.99 -8.42
CA GLY A 152 -28.40 -1.77 -7.65
C GLY A 152 -27.81 -2.00 -6.26
N PHE A 153 -27.46 -3.25 -5.90
CA PHE A 153 -26.98 -3.62 -4.59
C PHE A 153 -25.48 -3.92 -4.63
N SER A 154 -24.73 -3.39 -3.66
CA SER A 154 -23.28 -3.63 -3.50
C SER A 154 -22.92 -3.81 -2.04
N ILE A 155 -22.11 -4.84 -1.74
CA ILE A 155 -21.49 -5.06 -0.44
C ILE A 155 -19.99 -5.20 -0.64
N LEU A 156 -19.21 -4.42 0.09
CA LEU A 156 -17.76 -4.54 0.19
C LEU A 156 -17.39 -4.84 1.63
N GLY A 157 -16.68 -5.96 1.85
CA GLY A 157 -16.05 -6.30 3.12
C GLY A 157 -14.53 -6.34 2.95
N GLU A 158 -13.81 -5.74 3.89
CA GLU A 158 -12.35 -5.75 3.91
C GLU A 158 -11.86 -5.90 5.36
N TYR A 159 -10.87 -6.76 5.55
CA TYR A 159 -10.15 -6.93 6.80
C TYR A 159 -8.66 -6.74 6.56
N ALA A 160 -8.04 -5.88 7.35
CA ALA A 160 -6.61 -5.66 7.29
C ALA A 160 -5.98 -5.79 8.69
N GLN A 161 -4.73 -6.27 8.72
CA GLN A 161 -3.94 -6.45 9.92
C GLN A 161 -2.49 -6.07 9.67
N LYS A 162 -1.85 -5.42 10.65
CA LYS A 162 -0.41 -5.19 10.67
C LYS A 162 0.27 -5.91 11.83
N THR A 163 1.55 -6.25 11.65
CA THR A 163 2.41 -6.78 12.70
C THR A 163 2.73 -5.74 13.77
N GLU A 164 3.43 -6.15 14.81
CA GLU A 164 3.83 -5.27 15.90
C GLU A 164 4.67 -4.09 15.39
N ASP A 165 4.37 -2.92 15.92
CA ASP A 165 5.02 -1.66 15.62
C ASP A 165 4.99 -0.78 16.87
N PRO A 166 6.03 0.05 17.15
CA PRO A 166 6.01 0.99 18.25
C PRO A 166 4.78 1.91 18.16
N THR A 167 4.06 2.06 19.26
CA THR A 167 2.95 3.04 19.28
C THR A 167 3.51 4.45 19.40
N PHE A 168 2.87 5.39 18.70
CA PHE A 168 3.16 6.83 18.80
C PHE A 168 2.47 7.48 20.01
N ASP A 169 2.23 6.74 21.08
CA ASP A 169 1.75 7.34 22.31
C ASP A 169 2.91 8.08 22.98
N LYS A 170 2.74 9.38 23.20
CA LYS A 170 3.76 10.22 23.85
C LYS A 170 4.11 9.76 25.27
N ASN A 171 3.17 9.08 25.93
CA ASN A 171 3.34 8.60 27.30
C ASN A 171 3.95 7.20 27.36
N PHE A 172 3.73 6.39 26.29
CA PHE A 172 4.14 4.99 26.23
C PHE A 172 4.74 4.61 24.87
N PRO A 173 5.82 5.28 24.40
CA PRO A 173 6.42 5.05 23.09
C PRO A 173 7.12 3.68 22.96
N TYR A 174 7.21 2.91 24.04
CA TYR A 174 7.81 1.57 24.10
C TYR A 174 6.77 0.43 23.98
N ILE A 175 5.50 0.75 23.78
CA ILE A 175 4.47 -0.28 23.61
C ILE A 175 4.40 -0.71 22.15
N TYR A 176 4.62 -2.00 21.92
CA TYR A 176 4.53 -2.64 20.61
C TYR A 176 3.18 -3.34 20.47
N ARG A 177 2.38 -2.96 19.47
CA ARG A 177 1.04 -3.54 19.26
C ARG A 177 0.79 -3.93 17.81
N LYS A 178 0.06 -5.02 17.63
CA LYS A 178 -0.58 -5.37 16.36
C LYS A 178 -1.78 -4.45 16.14
N GLY A 179 -2.00 -4.04 14.90
CA GLY A 179 -3.18 -3.26 14.50
C GLY A 179 -4.06 -4.10 13.58
N TYR A 180 -5.37 -3.92 13.68
CA TYR A 180 -6.32 -4.48 12.72
C TYR A 180 -7.43 -3.47 12.44
N VAL A 181 -8.05 -3.58 11.26
CA VAL A 181 -9.21 -2.80 10.84
C VAL A 181 -10.15 -3.69 10.05
N THR A 182 -11.44 -3.50 10.23
CA THR A 182 -12.50 -4.16 9.46
C THR A 182 -13.44 -3.11 8.91
N MET A 183 -13.83 -3.26 7.65
CA MET A 183 -14.81 -2.43 6.98
C MET A 183 -15.89 -3.32 6.36
N LEU A 184 -17.14 -2.87 6.45
CA LEU A 184 -18.29 -3.45 5.77
C LEU A 184 -19.14 -2.35 5.17
#